data_07a4fbacc0949cf8c7b1cc4554fd97d2
#
_entry.id   07a4fbacc0949cf8c7b1cc4554fd97d2
#
_cell.length_a   1.000
_cell.length_b   1.000
_cell.length_c   1.000
_cell.angle_alpha   90.00
_cell.angle_beta   90.00
_cell.angle_gamma   90.00
#
_symmetry.space_group_name_H-M   'P 1'
#
loop_
_entity.id
_entity.type
_entity.pdbx_description
1 polymer ?
#
loop_
_entity_poly.entity_id
_entity_poly.type
_entity_poly.pdbx_seq_one_letter_code
_entity_poly.pdbx_strand_id
1 'polypeptide(L)'
;MTSPIMETLDCNPFTNIEVGEGVNDYNQEYWNLKRPDSLSASESSVYKMVDTIQNIPAFRTYVEIITLFVTGYKEYKYIDLGPYFTFISFNQIEGLRLRAGGKTNAGFSTKIEFSGYAAYGSKDQRLKYKIGSRIFLSEKPRQILSLNHVKDLEQLGQSANAWQTDNILTSVFRRTPNNQLNAFEEYKVGYEIEFFPGLSSSIQFNRRDLWSVGSIPFEKYDNNGNLQNVNR
;
A
#
# COMPACT_ATOMS: atom_id res chain seq x y z
N MET A 1 -9.39 47.37 3.82
CA MET A 1 -9.46 46.26 2.84
C MET A 1 -9.03 45.00 3.57
N THR A 2 -9.97 44.23 4.03
CA THR A 2 -9.77 43.03 4.83
C THR A 2 -9.29 41.91 3.91
N SER A 3 -8.17 41.30 4.28
CA SER A 3 -7.55 40.18 3.57
C SER A 3 -8.48 38.95 3.67
N PRO A 4 -8.88 38.30 2.57
CA PRO A 4 -9.82 37.17 2.58
C PRO A 4 -9.20 35.84 3.02
N ILE A 5 -7.98 35.83 3.52
CA ILE A 5 -7.22 34.59 3.81
C ILE A 5 -7.24 34.22 5.31
N MET A 6 -7.81 35.06 6.18
CA MET A 6 -7.79 34.80 7.62
C MET A 6 -9.08 34.19 8.20
N GLU A 7 -10.03 33.82 7.37
CA GLU A 7 -11.38 33.44 7.86
C GLU A 7 -11.62 31.94 7.99
N THR A 8 -10.67 31.06 7.73
CA THR A 8 -10.90 29.59 7.88
C THR A 8 -9.69 28.79 8.33
N LEU A 9 -8.88 29.33 9.24
CA LEU A 9 -8.06 28.45 10.08
C LEU A 9 -8.89 28.10 11.32
N ASP A 10 -9.95 27.34 11.09
CA ASP A 10 -10.58 26.56 12.12
C ASP A 10 -9.58 25.46 12.50
N CYS A 11 -8.80 25.71 13.54
CA CYS A 11 -7.88 24.73 14.13
C CYS A 11 -8.71 23.66 14.85
N ASN A 12 -9.46 22.89 14.08
CA ASN A 12 -10.08 21.67 14.58
C ASN A 12 -8.99 20.60 14.61
N PRO A 13 -8.57 20.07 15.78
CA PRO A 13 -7.50 19.08 15.90
C PRO A 13 -7.83 17.75 15.21
N PHE A 14 -9.03 17.58 14.69
CA PHE A 14 -9.50 16.39 13.96
C PHE A 14 -9.62 16.60 12.45
N THR A 15 -9.32 17.78 11.93
CA THR A 15 -9.25 17.98 10.47
C THR A 15 -7.91 17.46 9.97
N ASN A 16 -7.96 16.50 9.06
CA ASN A 16 -6.80 16.15 8.23
C ASN A 16 -6.32 17.44 7.57
N ILE A 17 -5.02 17.69 7.61
CA ILE A 17 -4.40 18.81 6.90
C ILE A 17 -4.69 18.59 5.40
N GLU A 18 -5.68 19.29 4.87
CA GLU A 18 -5.90 19.34 3.42
C GLU A 18 -4.88 20.32 2.85
N VAL A 19 -3.89 19.79 2.17
CA VAL A 19 -2.98 20.61 1.36
C VAL A 19 -3.76 21.01 0.12
N GLY A 20 -4.09 22.29 0.00
CA GLY A 20 -4.83 22.81 -1.16
C GLY A 20 -4.07 22.55 -2.46
N GLU A 21 -4.81 22.36 -3.56
CA GLU A 21 -4.23 22.23 -4.88
C GLU A 21 -3.34 23.45 -5.19
N GLY A 22 -2.12 23.19 -5.66
CA GLY A 22 -1.16 24.25 -6.05
C GLY A 22 -0.38 24.89 -4.92
N VAL A 23 -0.47 24.42 -3.66
CA VAL A 23 0.33 24.97 -2.54
C VAL A 23 1.83 24.86 -2.80
N ASN A 24 2.25 23.84 -3.52
CA ASN A 24 3.67 23.62 -3.88
C ASN A 24 4.10 24.39 -5.14
N ASP A 25 3.17 25.01 -5.85
CA ASP A 25 3.45 25.72 -7.11
C ASP A 25 3.81 27.19 -6.89
N TYR A 26 3.69 27.66 -5.64
CA TYR A 26 4.05 29.03 -5.30
C TYR A 26 5.56 29.22 -5.34
N ASN A 27 5.99 30.04 -6.30
CA ASN A 27 7.41 30.40 -6.49
C ASN A 27 7.88 31.41 -5.43
N GLN A 28 9.20 31.65 -5.42
CA GLN A 28 9.83 32.60 -4.50
C GLN A 28 9.28 34.02 -4.64
N GLU A 29 8.87 34.43 -5.86
CA GLU A 29 8.30 35.77 -6.12
C GLU A 29 6.94 35.94 -5.43
N TYR A 30 6.07 34.91 -5.47
CA TYR A 30 4.82 34.90 -4.75
C TYR A 30 5.03 35.13 -3.25
N TRP A 31 5.96 34.37 -2.64
CA TRP A 31 6.24 34.48 -1.23
C TRP A 31 6.86 35.82 -0.85
N ASN A 32 7.70 36.42 -1.69
CA ASN A 32 8.25 37.74 -1.45
C ASN A 32 7.19 38.85 -1.43
N LEU A 33 6.11 38.67 -2.23
CA LEU A 33 4.97 39.62 -2.26
C LEU A 33 3.98 39.41 -1.11
N LYS A 34 3.83 38.18 -0.64
CA LYS A 34 2.81 37.81 0.36
C LYS A 34 3.31 37.82 1.80
N ARG A 35 4.61 37.77 2.03
CA ARG A 35 5.18 37.86 3.38
C ARG A 35 4.98 39.27 3.94
N PRO A 36 4.46 39.38 5.17
CA PRO A 36 4.31 40.68 5.83
C PRO A 36 5.68 41.33 6.12
N ASP A 37 6.70 40.53 6.43
CA ASP A 37 8.07 40.98 6.69
C ASP A 37 9.07 40.34 5.75
N SER A 38 10.12 41.08 5.36
CA SER A 38 11.22 40.55 4.57
C SER A 38 12.06 39.57 5.40
N LEU A 39 12.55 38.51 4.76
CA LEU A 39 13.44 37.54 5.41
C LEU A 39 14.71 38.23 5.92
N SER A 40 15.03 37.96 7.17
CA SER A 40 16.35 38.34 7.72
C SER A 40 17.47 37.58 7.02
N ALA A 41 18.71 38.09 7.13
CA ALA A 41 19.88 37.43 6.53
C ALA A 41 20.06 35.98 7.05
N SER A 42 19.78 35.75 8.34
CA SER A 42 19.84 34.41 8.95
C SER A 42 18.79 33.46 8.36
N GLU A 43 17.54 33.89 8.23
CA GLU A 43 16.47 33.09 7.64
C GLU A 43 16.75 32.78 6.16
N SER A 44 17.18 33.77 5.38
CA SER A 44 17.55 33.56 3.98
C SER A 44 18.71 32.55 3.84
N SER A 45 19.65 32.53 4.79
CA SER A 45 20.76 31.57 4.78
C SER A 45 20.28 30.16 5.06
N VAL A 46 19.26 29.98 5.92
CA VAL A 46 18.64 28.68 6.20
C VAL A 46 17.94 28.12 4.95
N TYR A 47 17.20 28.94 4.22
CA TYR A 47 16.58 28.49 2.96
C TYR A 47 17.62 28.04 1.93
N LYS A 48 18.71 28.81 1.77
CA LYS A 48 19.81 28.43 0.87
C LYS A 48 20.52 27.16 1.32
N MET A 49 20.68 26.97 2.63
CA MET A 49 21.29 25.77 3.20
C MET A 49 20.40 24.54 2.92
N VAL A 50 19.09 24.64 3.14
CA VAL A 50 18.14 23.55 2.88
C VAL A 50 18.15 23.16 1.40
N ASP A 51 18.09 24.16 0.50
CA ASP A 51 18.16 23.93 -0.95
C ASP A 51 19.49 23.24 -1.35
N THR A 52 20.61 23.72 -0.79
CA THR A 52 21.92 23.13 -1.03
C THR A 52 21.97 21.66 -0.56
N ILE A 53 21.48 21.37 0.65
CA ILE A 53 21.48 19.99 1.22
C ILE A 53 20.63 19.07 0.35
N GLN A 54 19.44 19.50 -0.06
CA GLN A 54 18.55 18.70 -0.92
C GLN A 54 19.16 18.37 -2.29
N ASN A 55 20.11 19.19 -2.75
CA ASN A 55 20.82 18.97 -4.01
C ASN A 55 22.08 18.12 -3.88
N ILE A 56 22.53 17.78 -2.66
CA ILE A 56 23.69 16.90 -2.44
C ILE A 56 23.31 15.45 -2.82
N PRO A 57 24.03 14.81 -3.76
CA PRO A 57 23.71 13.44 -4.20
C PRO A 57 23.68 12.42 -3.04
N ALA A 58 24.62 12.53 -2.09
CA ALA A 58 24.64 11.67 -0.92
C ALA A 58 23.37 11.79 -0.07
N PHE A 59 22.91 13.03 0.16
CA PHE A 59 21.68 13.27 0.92
C PHE A 59 20.44 12.65 0.24
N ARG A 60 20.31 12.82 -1.08
CA ARG A 60 19.24 12.19 -1.86
C ARG A 60 19.28 10.67 -1.73
N THR A 61 20.45 10.06 -1.84
CA THR A 61 20.60 8.61 -1.67
C THR A 61 20.18 8.15 -0.28
N TYR A 62 20.56 8.88 0.79
CA TYR A 62 20.12 8.57 2.15
C TYR A 62 18.60 8.67 2.30
N VAL A 63 17.98 9.73 1.78
CA VAL A 63 16.53 9.90 1.81
C VAL A 63 15.84 8.77 1.03
N GLU A 64 16.32 8.42 -0.16
CA GLU A 64 15.78 7.31 -0.94
C GLU A 64 15.88 5.97 -0.20
N ILE A 65 17.02 5.69 0.44
CA ILE A 65 17.21 4.47 1.23
C ILE A 65 16.25 4.44 2.43
N ILE A 66 16.14 5.53 3.18
CA ILE A 66 15.23 5.62 4.32
C ILE A 66 13.77 5.45 3.84
N THR A 67 13.38 6.13 2.78
CA THR A 67 12.05 6.00 2.19
C THR A 67 11.78 4.56 1.77
N LEU A 68 12.76 3.91 1.12
CA LEU A 68 12.66 2.52 0.73
C LEU A 68 12.45 1.59 1.95
N PHE A 69 13.17 1.84 3.06
CA PHE A 69 13.00 1.06 4.29
C PHE A 69 11.65 1.31 4.96
N VAL A 70 11.16 2.54 4.96
CA VAL A 70 9.89 2.90 5.62
C VAL A 70 8.69 2.48 4.78
N THR A 71 8.70 2.77 3.49
CA THR A 71 7.56 2.50 2.60
C THR A 71 7.61 1.13 1.95
N GLY A 72 8.81 0.58 1.77
CA GLY A 72 9.05 -0.64 1.00
C GLY A 72 8.96 -0.44 -0.51
N TYR A 73 8.66 0.76 -1.00
CA TYR A 73 8.47 1.06 -2.42
C TYR A 73 9.52 2.03 -2.94
N LYS A 74 9.95 1.80 -4.19
CA LYS A 74 10.69 2.80 -4.95
C LYS A 74 9.73 3.50 -5.90
N GLU A 75 9.65 4.80 -5.73
CA GLU A 75 8.77 5.66 -6.51
C GLU A 75 9.42 5.99 -7.87
N TYR A 76 8.63 5.83 -8.92
CA TYR A 76 8.92 6.29 -10.27
C TYR A 76 7.81 7.24 -10.72
N LYS A 77 7.99 7.87 -11.87
CA LYS A 77 7.07 8.91 -12.37
C LYS A 77 5.59 8.49 -12.36
N TYR A 78 5.28 7.24 -12.70
CA TYR A 78 3.92 6.74 -12.87
C TYR A 78 3.59 5.51 -12.04
N ILE A 79 4.61 4.84 -11.52
CA ILE A 79 4.47 3.58 -10.79
C ILE A 79 5.42 3.53 -9.61
N ASP A 80 4.98 2.89 -8.54
CA ASP A 80 5.81 2.55 -7.38
C ASP A 80 6.07 1.06 -7.40
N LEU A 81 7.33 0.65 -7.53
CA LEU A 81 7.73 -0.76 -7.50
C LEU A 81 7.96 -1.21 -6.06
N GLY A 82 7.40 -2.36 -5.72
CA GLY A 82 7.54 -2.92 -4.37
C GLY A 82 6.35 -3.81 -3.97
N PRO A 83 6.26 -4.19 -2.69
CA PRO A 83 7.25 -3.92 -1.64
C PRO A 83 8.51 -4.80 -1.76
N TYR A 84 9.67 -4.19 -1.65
CA TYR A 84 10.97 -4.87 -1.88
C TYR A 84 11.22 -6.00 -0.90
N PHE A 85 10.76 -5.86 0.35
CA PHE A 85 10.94 -6.90 1.39
C PHE A 85 10.26 -8.22 1.05
N THR A 86 9.35 -8.23 0.08
CA THR A 86 8.60 -9.41 -0.33
C THR A 86 9.08 -10.00 -1.65
N PHE A 87 10.12 -9.43 -2.27
CA PHE A 87 10.65 -9.91 -3.55
C PHE A 87 11.20 -11.32 -3.44
N ILE A 88 11.81 -11.62 -2.31
CA ILE A 88 12.39 -12.92 -2.03
C ILE A 88 11.85 -13.39 -0.68
N SER A 89 11.31 -14.60 -0.65
CA SER A 89 10.92 -15.27 0.58
C SER A 89 11.15 -16.78 0.45
N PHE A 90 11.13 -17.48 1.58
CA PHE A 90 11.30 -18.92 1.61
C PHE A 90 10.26 -19.56 2.51
N ASN A 91 9.62 -20.61 2.03
CA ASN A 91 8.78 -21.48 2.83
C ASN A 91 8.89 -22.94 2.35
N GLN A 92 8.44 -23.89 3.15
CA GLN A 92 8.62 -25.32 2.85
C GLN A 92 7.79 -25.82 1.67
N ILE A 93 6.71 -25.15 1.34
CA ILE A 93 5.78 -25.54 0.26
C ILE A 93 6.27 -25.00 -1.09
N GLU A 94 6.58 -23.71 -1.14
CA GLU A 94 7.02 -23.05 -2.37
C GLU A 94 8.53 -23.17 -2.63
N GLY A 95 9.30 -23.46 -1.58
CA GLY A 95 10.76 -23.33 -1.61
C GLY A 95 11.17 -21.86 -1.66
N LEU A 96 12.03 -21.50 -2.60
CA LEU A 96 12.37 -20.12 -2.87
C LEU A 96 11.21 -19.49 -3.66
N ARG A 97 10.63 -18.43 -3.11
CA ARG A 97 9.58 -17.65 -3.74
C ARG A 97 10.16 -16.32 -4.22
N LEU A 98 10.03 -16.08 -5.50
CA LEU A 98 10.31 -14.79 -6.12
C LEU A 98 8.99 -14.07 -6.41
N ARG A 99 8.90 -12.81 -6.03
CA ARG A 99 7.72 -11.96 -6.25
C ARG A 99 8.14 -10.63 -6.86
N ALA A 100 7.40 -10.17 -7.85
CA ALA A 100 7.53 -8.83 -8.40
C ALA A 100 6.17 -8.16 -8.37
N GLY A 101 6.12 -6.91 -7.93
CA GLY A 101 4.87 -6.18 -7.81
C GLY A 101 5.06 -4.68 -7.73
N GLY A 102 3.94 -3.98 -7.72
CA GLY A 102 3.90 -2.53 -7.62
C GLY A 102 2.48 -1.99 -7.64
N LYS A 103 2.39 -0.68 -7.67
CA LYS A 103 1.14 0.07 -7.79
C LYS A 103 1.36 1.31 -8.67
N THR A 104 0.30 1.80 -9.30
CA THR A 104 0.33 3.11 -9.94
C THR A 104 0.24 4.21 -8.87
N ASN A 105 0.80 5.36 -9.16
CA ASN A 105 0.80 6.51 -8.25
C ASN A 105 0.01 7.71 -8.82
N ALA A 106 -0.01 8.81 -8.10
CA ALA A 106 -0.71 10.04 -8.51
C ALA A 106 -0.20 10.61 -9.85
N GLY A 107 1.05 10.33 -10.23
CA GLY A 107 1.58 10.72 -11.54
C GLY A 107 0.92 9.98 -12.71
N PHE A 108 0.36 8.79 -12.47
CA PHE A 108 -0.43 8.06 -13.45
C PHE A 108 -1.88 8.57 -13.48
N SER A 109 -2.54 8.60 -12.33
CA SER A 109 -3.91 9.10 -12.20
C SER A 109 -4.23 9.38 -10.73
N THR A 110 -4.97 10.45 -10.47
CA THR A 110 -5.54 10.76 -9.16
C THR A 110 -6.86 10.04 -8.91
N LYS A 111 -7.51 9.55 -9.98
CA LYS A 111 -8.83 8.91 -9.89
C LYS A 111 -8.79 7.38 -9.86
N ILE A 112 -7.74 6.78 -10.39
CA ILE A 112 -7.65 5.32 -10.49
C ILE A 112 -6.25 4.88 -10.07
N GLU A 113 -6.19 3.96 -9.12
CA GLU A 113 -4.97 3.27 -8.71
C GLU A 113 -5.08 1.79 -9.09
N PHE A 114 -4.10 1.27 -9.79
CA PHE A 114 -3.91 -0.16 -10.00
C PHE A 114 -2.80 -0.67 -9.11
N SER A 115 -2.97 -1.87 -8.57
CA SER A 115 -1.93 -2.54 -7.78
C SER A 115 -1.89 -4.02 -8.14
N GLY A 116 -0.72 -4.61 -8.04
CA GLY A 116 -0.63 -6.04 -8.31
C GLY A 116 0.77 -6.60 -8.09
N TYR A 117 0.83 -7.92 -8.12
CA TYR A 117 2.07 -8.66 -8.12
C TYR A 117 1.92 -10.00 -8.83
N ALA A 118 3.03 -10.54 -9.27
CA ALA A 118 3.19 -11.92 -9.68
C ALA A 118 4.26 -12.57 -8.80
N ALA A 119 4.06 -13.82 -8.39
CA ALA A 119 5.00 -14.58 -7.59
C ALA A 119 5.11 -16.01 -8.10
N TYR A 120 6.32 -16.57 -8.02
CA TYR A 120 6.62 -17.92 -8.46
C TYR A 120 7.43 -18.66 -7.42
N GLY A 121 7.01 -19.86 -7.05
CA GLY A 121 7.71 -20.74 -6.13
C GLY A 121 8.55 -21.77 -6.88
N SER A 122 9.79 -21.98 -6.43
CA SER A 122 10.72 -22.91 -7.10
C SER A 122 10.34 -24.38 -6.93
N LYS A 123 9.69 -24.72 -5.82
CA LYS A 123 9.33 -26.10 -5.47
C LYS A 123 7.95 -26.49 -5.96
N ASP A 124 6.94 -25.65 -5.78
CA ASP A 124 5.57 -25.91 -6.20
C ASP A 124 5.33 -25.55 -7.67
N GLN A 125 6.24 -24.78 -8.29
CA GLN A 125 6.22 -24.38 -9.71
C GLN A 125 4.89 -23.73 -10.14
N ARG A 126 4.22 -23.04 -9.20
CA ARG A 126 2.93 -22.39 -9.45
C ARG A 126 3.07 -20.88 -9.47
N LEU A 127 2.35 -20.28 -10.42
CA LEU A 127 2.21 -18.83 -10.48
C LEU A 127 1.10 -18.40 -9.51
N LYS A 128 1.40 -17.42 -8.68
CA LYS A 128 0.49 -16.72 -7.80
C LYS A 128 0.45 -15.26 -8.21
N TYR A 129 -0.67 -14.60 -8.01
CA TYR A 129 -0.81 -13.20 -8.42
C TYR A 129 -1.88 -12.49 -7.61
N LYS A 130 -1.78 -11.18 -7.62
CA LYS A 130 -2.83 -10.27 -7.19
C LYS A 130 -3.00 -9.19 -8.24
N ILE A 131 -4.24 -8.86 -8.54
CA ILE A 131 -4.62 -7.71 -9.36
C ILE A 131 -5.67 -6.95 -8.55
N GLY A 132 -5.44 -5.67 -8.36
CA GLY A 132 -6.34 -4.79 -7.62
C GLY A 132 -6.50 -3.46 -8.32
N SER A 133 -7.67 -2.87 -8.18
CA SER A 133 -7.92 -1.49 -8.57
C SER A 133 -8.70 -0.75 -7.49
N ARG A 134 -8.38 0.52 -7.30
CA ARG A 134 -9.15 1.46 -6.49
C ARG A 134 -9.56 2.63 -7.38
N ILE A 135 -10.85 2.90 -7.42
CA ILE A 135 -11.44 3.96 -8.23
C ILE A 135 -12.02 4.99 -7.27
N PHE A 136 -11.49 6.19 -7.30
CA PHE A 136 -11.95 7.32 -6.52
C PHE A 136 -13.09 8.00 -7.29
N LEU A 137 -14.34 7.69 -6.90
CA LEU A 137 -15.54 8.15 -7.58
C LEU A 137 -15.83 9.61 -7.27
N SER A 138 -15.56 10.03 -6.04
CA SER A 138 -15.73 11.40 -5.56
C SER A 138 -14.72 11.71 -4.46
N GLU A 139 -14.32 12.95 -4.37
CA GLU A 139 -13.44 13.47 -3.32
C GLU A 139 -14.24 14.01 -2.12
N LYS A 140 -15.37 14.65 -2.38
CA LYS A 140 -16.26 15.26 -1.38
C LYS A 140 -17.73 14.94 -1.67
N PRO A 141 -18.39 14.02 -0.94
CA PRO A 141 -17.81 13.07 0.03
C PRO A 141 -16.88 12.06 -0.63
N ARG A 142 -15.84 11.63 0.08
CA ARG A 142 -14.88 10.64 -0.44
C ARG A 142 -15.59 9.30 -0.68
N GLN A 143 -15.53 8.83 -1.92
CA GLN A 143 -16.14 7.57 -2.34
C GLN A 143 -15.11 6.74 -3.10
N ILE A 144 -14.92 5.51 -2.66
CA ILE A 144 -13.93 4.59 -3.25
C ILE A 144 -14.60 3.27 -3.58
N LEU A 145 -14.44 2.85 -4.83
CA LEU A 145 -14.76 1.51 -5.28
C LEU A 145 -13.47 0.70 -5.39
N SER A 146 -13.40 -0.43 -4.72
CA SER A 146 -12.24 -1.33 -4.75
C SER A 146 -12.60 -2.67 -5.36
N LEU A 147 -11.74 -3.15 -6.27
CA LEU A 147 -11.86 -4.46 -6.91
C LEU A 147 -10.54 -5.19 -6.71
N ASN A 148 -10.58 -6.41 -6.21
CA ASN A 148 -9.38 -7.23 -6.02
C ASN A 148 -9.63 -8.67 -6.44
N HIS A 149 -8.67 -9.24 -7.14
CA HIS A 149 -8.58 -10.67 -7.40
C HIS A 149 -7.19 -11.16 -6.98
N VAL A 150 -7.18 -12.17 -6.12
CA VAL A 150 -5.95 -12.72 -5.54
C VAL A 150 -5.98 -14.23 -5.68
N LYS A 151 -4.87 -14.81 -6.11
CA LYS A 151 -4.59 -16.24 -6.06
C LYS A 151 -3.22 -16.45 -5.45
N ASP A 152 -3.20 -16.91 -4.20
CA ASP A 152 -1.96 -16.99 -3.42
C ASP A 152 -2.04 -18.07 -2.34
N LEU A 153 -1.01 -18.16 -1.53
CA LEU A 153 -0.95 -18.98 -0.32
C LEU A 153 -1.10 -18.11 0.92
N GLU A 154 -1.77 -18.64 1.92
CA GLU A 154 -1.85 -18.01 3.23
C GLU A 154 -1.59 -19.02 4.35
N GLN A 155 -1.16 -18.53 5.48
CA GLN A 155 -1.02 -19.33 6.70
C GLN A 155 -2.34 -19.35 7.47
N LEU A 156 -2.82 -20.54 7.82
CA LEU A 156 -3.97 -20.70 8.70
C LEU A 156 -3.74 -20.08 10.07
N GLY A 157 -4.77 -19.41 10.58
CA GLY A 157 -4.76 -18.82 11.92
C GLY A 157 -4.06 -17.46 12.03
N GLN A 158 -3.55 -16.91 10.95
CA GLN A 158 -3.09 -15.51 10.95
C GLN A 158 -4.28 -14.58 10.75
N SER A 159 -4.35 -13.53 11.59
CA SER A 159 -5.36 -12.47 11.42
C SER A 159 -5.14 -11.73 10.11
N ALA A 160 -6.22 -11.38 9.41
CA ALA A 160 -6.17 -10.63 8.15
C ALA A 160 -5.47 -9.26 8.26
N ASN A 161 -5.28 -8.75 9.46
CA ASN A 161 -4.64 -7.47 9.75
C ASN A 161 -3.20 -7.60 10.30
N ALA A 162 -2.69 -8.81 10.52
CA ALA A 162 -1.30 -8.97 10.93
C ALA A 162 -0.38 -8.65 9.75
N TRP A 163 0.84 -8.26 10.01
CA TRP A 163 1.91 -8.02 9.03
C TRP A 163 2.27 -9.34 8.31
N GLN A 164 1.44 -9.74 7.37
CA GLN A 164 1.24 -11.12 6.93
C GLN A 164 1.96 -11.48 5.66
N THR A 165 2.71 -10.56 5.12
CA THR A 165 3.43 -10.87 3.90
C THR A 165 4.69 -11.61 4.26
N ASP A 166 4.81 -12.84 3.79
CA ASP A 166 6.10 -13.54 3.79
C ASP A 166 7.13 -12.62 3.13
N ASN A 167 8.08 -12.17 3.91
CA ASN A 167 9.17 -11.33 3.46
C ASN A 167 10.51 -11.96 3.87
N ILE A 168 11.59 -11.44 3.35
CA ILE A 168 12.92 -11.97 3.60
C ILE A 168 13.25 -12.02 5.10
N LEU A 169 12.84 -11.01 5.86
CA LEU A 169 13.10 -10.94 7.30
C LEU A 169 12.33 -12.02 8.06
N THR A 170 11.01 -12.15 7.78
CA THR A 170 10.20 -13.21 8.42
C THR A 170 10.66 -14.59 8.02
N SER A 171 11.14 -14.78 6.80
CA SER A 171 11.67 -16.06 6.34
C SER A 171 12.96 -16.46 7.04
N VAL A 172 13.87 -15.48 7.28
CA VAL A 172 15.17 -15.72 7.96
C VAL A 172 14.98 -15.92 9.45
N PHE A 173 14.10 -15.17 10.11
CA PHE A 173 13.90 -15.24 11.56
C PHE A 173 12.85 -16.25 12.01
N ARG A 174 12.21 -16.96 11.09
CA ARG A 174 11.20 -17.96 11.43
C ARG A 174 11.82 -19.15 12.12
N ARG A 175 11.39 -19.40 13.36
CA ARG A 175 11.86 -20.54 14.19
C ARG A 175 11.08 -21.83 13.93
N THR A 176 9.84 -21.74 13.46
CA THR A 176 8.96 -22.89 13.23
C THR A 176 8.67 -23.09 11.75
N PRO A 177 8.68 -24.33 11.26
CA PRO A 177 8.31 -24.63 9.88
C PRO A 177 6.88 -24.16 9.57
N ASN A 178 6.69 -23.46 8.44
CA ASN A 178 5.36 -23.04 8.00
C ASN A 178 4.74 -24.12 7.12
N ASN A 179 4.20 -25.17 7.74
CA ASN A 179 3.53 -26.28 7.04
C ASN A 179 2.01 -26.14 6.94
N GLN A 180 1.46 -25.10 7.61
CA GLN A 180 0.01 -24.85 7.65
C GLN A 180 -0.37 -23.77 6.64
N LEU A 181 -0.04 -24.00 5.37
CA LEU A 181 -0.40 -23.11 4.28
C LEU A 181 -1.59 -23.66 3.50
N ASN A 182 -2.49 -22.77 3.14
CA ASN A 182 -3.59 -23.01 2.22
C ASN A 182 -3.42 -22.18 0.97
N ALA A 183 -3.77 -22.77 -0.16
CA ALA A 183 -4.01 -22.02 -1.37
C ALA A 183 -5.39 -21.39 -1.31
N PHE A 184 -5.51 -20.18 -1.77
CA PHE A 184 -6.78 -19.48 -1.86
C PHE A 184 -6.91 -18.71 -3.17
N GLU A 185 -8.13 -18.56 -3.60
CA GLU A 185 -8.51 -17.64 -4.67
C GLU A 185 -9.66 -16.78 -4.14
N GLU A 186 -9.47 -15.46 -4.21
CA GLU A 186 -10.39 -14.50 -3.61
C GLU A 186 -10.76 -13.41 -4.62
N TYR A 187 -12.05 -13.18 -4.75
CA TYR A 187 -12.64 -12.04 -5.45
C TYR A 187 -13.27 -11.13 -4.41
N LYS A 188 -12.85 -9.88 -4.37
CA LYS A 188 -13.32 -8.90 -3.40
C LYS A 188 -13.75 -7.63 -4.11
N VAL A 189 -14.97 -7.20 -3.84
CA VAL A 189 -15.53 -5.93 -4.28
C VAL A 189 -15.91 -5.14 -3.03
N GLY A 190 -15.42 -3.92 -2.92
CA GLY A 190 -15.71 -3.06 -1.78
C GLY A 190 -16.12 -1.67 -2.24
N TYR A 191 -17.09 -1.10 -1.56
CA TYR A 191 -17.47 0.30 -1.70
C TYR A 191 -17.38 0.98 -0.35
N GLU A 192 -16.67 2.10 -0.31
CA GLU A 192 -16.46 2.92 0.87
C GLU A 192 -16.96 4.34 0.59
N ILE A 193 -17.70 4.90 1.53
CA ILE A 193 -18.14 6.29 1.53
C ILE A 193 -17.82 6.95 2.87
N GLU A 194 -17.23 8.13 2.83
CA GLU A 194 -16.99 8.97 3.98
C GLU A 194 -18.02 10.12 3.96
N PHE A 195 -18.99 10.09 4.85
CA PHE A 195 -20.08 11.07 4.89
C PHE A 195 -19.59 12.44 5.35
N PHE A 196 -18.71 12.46 6.35
CA PHE A 196 -18.02 13.64 6.88
C PHE A 196 -16.71 13.21 7.56
N PRO A 197 -15.76 14.14 7.81
CA PRO A 197 -14.48 13.80 8.41
C PRO A 197 -14.63 12.97 9.69
N GLY A 198 -14.07 11.75 9.68
CA GLY A 198 -14.11 10.82 10.82
C GLY A 198 -15.30 9.86 10.85
N LEU A 199 -16.28 9.95 9.94
CA LEU A 199 -17.33 8.94 9.78
C LEU A 199 -17.37 8.36 8.39
N SER A 200 -16.88 7.12 8.26
CA SER A 200 -16.95 6.35 7.01
C SER A 200 -17.80 5.10 7.21
N SER A 201 -18.41 4.64 6.12
CA SER A 201 -19.10 3.36 6.03
C SER A 201 -18.55 2.59 4.83
N SER A 202 -18.40 1.27 4.99
CA SER A 202 -17.97 0.41 3.90
C SER A 202 -18.83 -0.83 3.80
N ILE A 203 -19.12 -1.22 2.55
CA ILE A 203 -19.78 -2.49 2.23
C ILE A 203 -18.78 -3.30 1.40
N GLN A 204 -18.59 -4.54 1.78
CA GLN A 204 -17.65 -5.44 1.12
C GLN A 204 -18.30 -6.77 0.80
N PHE A 205 -18.20 -7.18 -0.47
CA PHE A 205 -18.54 -8.50 -0.93
C PHE A 205 -17.26 -9.29 -1.20
N ASN A 206 -17.18 -10.50 -0.63
CA ASN A 206 -16.02 -11.37 -0.76
C ASN A 206 -16.48 -12.79 -1.12
N ARG A 207 -15.92 -13.35 -2.20
CA ARG A 207 -16.01 -14.76 -2.53
C ARG A 207 -14.62 -15.37 -2.45
N ARG A 208 -14.48 -16.40 -1.65
CA ARG A 208 -13.21 -17.05 -1.39
C ARG A 208 -13.31 -18.55 -1.47
N ASP A 209 -12.45 -19.13 -2.30
CA ASP A 209 -12.26 -20.56 -2.43
C ASP A 209 -10.91 -20.96 -1.80
N LEU A 210 -10.90 -22.01 -0.99
CA LEU A 210 -9.74 -22.46 -0.21
C LEU A 210 -9.40 -23.90 -0.54
N TRP A 211 -8.09 -24.19 -0.66
CA TRP A 211 -7.57 -25.54 -0.85
C TRP A 211 -6.40 -25.81 0.08
N SER A 212 -6.35 -27.01 0.65
CA SER A 212 -5.19 -27.45 1.40
C SER A 212 -4.01 -27.72 0.47
N VAL A 213 -2.84 -27.18 0.81
CA VAL A 213 -1.56 -27.47 0.13
C VAL A 213 -0.47 -27.90 1.12
N GLY A 214 -0.78 -27.91 2.40
CA GLY A 214 0.11 -28.28 3.49
C GLY A 214 -0.25 -29.62 4.14
N SER A 215 0.15 -29.76 5.38
CA SER A 215 -0.12 -30.96 6.20
C SER A 215 -1.54 -31.07 6.74
N ILE A 216 -2.38 -30.06 6.54
CA ILE A 216 -3.76 -30.05 7.02
C ILE A 216 -4.68 -30.48 5.89
N PRO A 217 -5.32 -31.66 5.98
CA PRO A 217 -6.35 -32.07 5.03
C PRO A 217 -7.63 -31.27 5.25
N PHE A 218 -8.25 -30.78 4.17
CA PHE A 218 -9.62 -30.34 4.21
C PHE A 218 -10.55 -31.50 3.87
N GLU A 219 -11.46 -31.77 4.78
CA GLU A 219 -12.50 -32.78 4.60
C GLU A 219 -13.82 -32.09 4.24
N LYS A 220 -14.44 -32.52 3.16
CA LYS A 220 -15.75 -32.06 2.75
C LYS A 220 -16.71 -33.24 2.75
N TYR A 221 -17.92 -33.06 3.32
CA TYR A 221 -18.97 -34.03 3.20
C TYR A 221 -19.59 -33.96 1.79
N ASP A 222 -19.68 -35.09 1.12
CA ASP A 222 -20.45 -35.26 -0.11
C ASP A 222 -21.96 -35.17 0.21
N ASN A 223 -22.79 -34.96 -0.80
CA ASN A 223 -24.26 -34.96 -0.68
C ASN A 223 -24.82 -36.25 -0.06
N ASN A 224 -24.05 -37.33 -0.06
CA ASN A 224 -24.36 -38.62 0.54
C ASN A 224 -23.82 -38.80 1.97
N GLY A 225 -23.22 -37.76 2.57
CA GLY A 225 -22.63 -37.78 3.91
C GLY A 225 -21.26 -38.45 4.02
N ASN A 226 -20.60 -38.78 2.92
CA ASN A 226 -19.27 -39.38 2.94
C ASN A 226 -18.17 -38.28 2.98
N LEU A 227 -17.14 -38.51 3.79
CA LEU A 227 -15.98 -37.66 3.88
C LEU A 227 -15.11 -37.78 2.60
N GLN A 228 -14.95 -36.67 1.91
CA GLN A 228 -14.01 -36.55 0.77
C GLN A 228 -12.86 -35.64 1.12
N ASN A 229 -11.65 -36.12 0.89
CA ASN A 229 -10.43 -35.28 1.01
C ASN A 229 -10.32 -34.35 -0.20
N VAL A 230 -10.38 -33.04 0.03
CA VAL A 230 -10.25 -32.01 -1.01
C VAL A 230 -8.83 -31.48 -1.03
N ASN A 231 -7.88 -32.31 -1.46
CA ASN A 231 -6.51 -31.90 -1.73
C ASN A 231 -6.36 -31.59 -3.23
N ARG A 232 -5.69 -30.49 -3.58
CA ARG A 232 -5.42 -30.10 -4.96
C ARG A 232 -3.93 -30.02 -5.23
#